data_305e408aa6a690f7775e8d0a7ca80b32
#
_entry.id   305e408aa6a690f7775e8d0a7ca80b32
#
_cell.length_a   1.000
_cell.length_b   1.000
_cell.length_c   1.000
_cell.angle_alpha   90.00
_cell.angle_beta   90.00
_cell.angle_gamma   90.00
#
_symmetry.space_group_name_H-M   'P 1'
#
loop_
_entity.id
_entity.type
_entity.pdbx_description
1 polymer ?
#
loop_
_entity_poly.entity_id
_entity_poly.type
_entity_poly.pdbx_seq_one_letter_code
_entity_poly.pdbx_strand_id
1 'polypeptide(L)'
;MPKVSVIIPYFKGQAYLEECVQSIEEQKIEDLEIIVVNDKDGHEVPDSVKENPHVKVFLAMDELPEDVIRANEETAAVWREQKIHERVEKRLDSAERRREQAREMEKKGDSISLYTDKELHPSEEDLLDEYEEKIGQVYPFGVSFCRNIGLEKATGEYVYFIDCDDYLMDGALKRLLDLAEEKQAVMTTGNKY
;
A
#
# COMPACT_ATOMS: atom_id res chain seq x y z
N MET A 1 -24.13 0.82 -19.11
CA MET A 1 -23.74 0.85 -17.68
C MET A 1 -22.75 -0.28 -17.51
N PRO A 2 -21.58 -0.06 -16.95
CA PRO A 2 -20.58 -1.10 -16.79
C PRO A 2 -21.15 -2.32 -16.03
N LYS A 3 -20.69 -3.51 -16.38
CA LYS A 3 -21.03 -4.72 -15.66
C LYS A 3 -20.31 -4.79 -14.33
N VAL A 4 -19.05 -4.38 -14.32
CA VAL A 4 -18.21 -4.37 -13.13
C VAL A 4 -17.36 -3.11 -13.07
N SER A 5 -17.26 -2.51 -11.88
CA SER A 5 -16.27 -1.49 -11.53
C SER A 5 -15.18 -2.16 -10.69
N VAL A 6 -13.96 -2.17 -11.20
CA VAL A 6 -12.78 -2.66 -10.47
C VAL A 6 -12.10 -1.46 -9.81
N ILE A 7 -11.99 -1.49 -8.48
CA ILE A 7 -11.44 -0.39 -7.67
C ILE A 7 -10.04 -0.76 -7.23
N ILE A 8 -9.08 0.10 -7.56
CA ILE A 8 -7.65 -0.07 -7.26
C ILE A 8 -7.18 1.10 -6.37
N PRO A 9 -7.03 0.89 -5.06
CA PRO A 9 -6.28 1.83 -4.23
C PRO A 9 -4.81 1.85 -4.67
N TYR A 10 -4.27 3.03 -4.95
CA TYR A 10 -2.90 3.17 -5.43
C TYR A 10 -2.04 3.97 -4.44
N PHE A 11 -1.00 3.33 -3.92
CA PHE A 11 0.00 3.92 -3.03
C PHE A 11 1.34 3.18 -3.19
N LYS A 12 2.40 3.88 -3.64
CA LYS A 12 3.76 3.32 -3.83
C LYS A 12 3.85 2.06 -4.72
N GLY A 13 2.85 1.82 -5.56
CA GLY A 13 2.72 0.64 -6.40
C GLY A 13 3.17 0.83 -7.86
N GLN A 14 4.03 1.80 -8.19
CA GLN A 14 4.40 2.17 -9.55
C GLN A 14 4.92 1.01 -10.40
N ALA A 15 5.69 0.10 -9.77
CA ALA A 15 6.26 -1.04 -10.48
C ALA A 15 5.22 -2.11 -10.86
N TYR A 16 4.03 -2.07 -10.27
CA TYR A 16 3.03 -3.15 -10.37
C TYR A 16 1.70 -2.71 -10.98
N LEU A 17 1.36 -1.41 -10.91
CA LEU A 17 0.05 -0.92 -11.33
C LEU A 17 -0.27 -1.23 -12.81
N GLU A 18 0.72 -1.14 -13.70
CA GLU A 18 0.53 -1.47 -15.12
C GLU A 18 0.19 -2.95 -15.30
N GLU A 19 0.89 -3.85 -14.61
CA GLU A 19 0.63 -5.29 -14.63
C GLU A 19 -0.74 -5.62 -14.02
N CYS A 20 -1.09 -4.96 -12.91
CA CYS A 20 -2.40 -5.07 -12.29
C CYS A 20 -3.51 -4.71 -13.29
N VAL A 21 -3.45 -3.53 -13.90
CA VAL A 21 -4.44 -3.07 -14.90
C VAL A 21 -4.49 -3.99 -16.10
N GLN A 22 -3.33 -4.42 -16.63
CA GLN A 22 -3.27 -5.36 -17.73
C GLN A 22 -3.97 -6.68 -17.40
N SER A 23 -3.76 -7.22 -16.20
CA SER A 23 -4.39 -8.48 -15.76
C SER A 23 -5.91 -8.39 -15.67
N ILE A 24 -6.44 -7.19 -15.39
CA ILE A 24 -7.89 -6.91 -15.39
C ILE A 24 -8.42 -6.85 -16.82
N GLU A 25 -7.73 -6.19 -17.73
CA GLU A 25 -8.09 -6.13 -19.16
C GLU A 25 -8.10 -7.52 -19.82
N GLU A 26 -7.17 -8.38 -19.44
CA GLU A 26 -7.07 -9.76 -19.93
C GLU A 26 -8.26 -10.65 -19.52
N GLN A 27 -9.10 -10.20 -18.57
CA GLN A 27 -10.37 -10.88 -18.25
C GLN A 27 -11.41 -10.77 -19.37
N LYS A 28 -11.23 -9.85 -20.34
CA LYS A 28 -12.07 -9.67 -21.53
C LYS A 28 -13.56 -9.48 -21.21
N ILE A 29 -13.82 -8.62 -20.23
CA ILE A 29 -15.17 -8.22 -19.83
C ILE A 29 -15.56 -7.01 -20.69
N GLU A 30 -16.63 -7.11 -21.50
CA GLU A 30 -17.02 -6.07 -22.45
C GLU A 30 -17.41 -4.74 -21.76
N ASP A 31 -18.13 -4.82 -20.66
CA ASP A 31 -18.61 -3.66 -19.89
C ASP A 31 -17.79 -3.48 -18.60
N LEU A 32 -16.50 -3.19 -18.76
CA LEU A 32 -15.53 -2.99 -17.68
C LEU A 32 -15.33 -1.50 -17.38
N GLU A 33 -15.27 -1.16 -16.11
CA GLU A 33 -14.79 0.13 -15.59
C GLU A 33 -13.67 -0.13 -14.57
N ILE A 34 -12.55 0.57 -14.71
CA ILE A 34 -11.42 0.49 -13.76
C ILE A 34 -11.28 1.85 -13.09
N ILE A 35 -11.29 1.89 -11.77
CA ILE A 35 -11.19 3.10 -10.97
C ILE A 35 -9.92 3.03 -10.13
N VAL A 36 -8.92 3.83 -10.51
CA VAL A 36 -7.67 3.98 -9.75
C VAL A 36 -7.82 5.19 -8.83
N VAL A 37 -7.70 4.97 -7.53
CA VAL A 37 -7.71 6.05 -6.54
C VAL A 37 -6.29 6.22 -6.00
N ASN A 38 -5.64 7.29 -6.47
CA ASN A 38 -4.29 7.64 -6.04
C ASN A 38 -4.32 8.25 -4.64
N ASP A 39 -3.70 7.58 -3.69
CA ASP A 39 -3.51 8.07 -2.34
C ASP A 39 -2.35 9.10 -2.29
N LYS A 40 -2.24 9.82 -1.21
CA LYS A 40 -1.28 10.91 -1.01
C LYS A 40 0.16 10.38 -0.85
N ASP A 41 0.83 10.00 -1.95
CA ASP A 41 2.23 9.52 -1.88
C ASP A 41 3.23 10.32 -2.74
N GLY A 42 2.72 11.29 -3.52
CA GLY A 42 3.54 12.11 -4.41
C GLY A 42 3.96 11.42 -5.72
N HIS A 43 3.53 10.18 -5.96
CA HIS A 43 3.80 9.48 -7.21
C HIS A 43 2.62 9.62 -8.18
N GLU A 44 2.94 9.92 -9.42
CA GLU A 44 1.93 9.97 -10.48
C GLU A 44 1.55 8.57 -10.95
N VAL A 45 0.29 8.42 -11.35
CA VAL A 45 -0.16 7.24 -12.07
C VAL A 45 0.53 7.23 -13.44
N PRO A 46 1.08 6.09 -13.92
CA PRO A 46 1.71 5.99 -15.24
C PRO A 46 0.80 6.42 -16.38
N ASP A 47 1.36 7.09 -17.38
CA ASP A 47 0.58 7.58 -18.53
C ASP A 47 -0.08 6.45 -19.31
N SER A 48 0.56 5.29 -19.43
CA SER A 48 -0.03 4.07 -20.01
C SER A 48 -1.35 3.64 -19.34
N VAL A 49 -1.47 3.88 -18.03
CA VAL A 49 -2.69 3.61 -17.27
C VAL A 49 -3.71 4.72 -17.45
N LYS A 50 -3.28 6.01 -17.43
CA LYS A 50 -4.18 7.16 -17.62
C LYS A 50 -4.81 7.19 -19.02
N GLU A 51 -4.09 6.73 -20.04
CA GLU A 51 -4.55 6.72 -21.43
C GLU A 51 -5.46 5.53 -21.75
N ASN A 52 -5.59 4.56 -20.84
CA ASN A 52 -6.48 3.42 -21.03
C ASN A 52 -7.96 3.86 -20.98
N PRO A 53 -8.76 3.58 -22.01
CA PRO A 53 -10.15 4.06 -22.10
C PRO A 53 -11.10 3.50 -21.03
N HIS A 54 -10.75 2.39 -20.39
CA HIS A 54 -11.53 1.80 -19.30
C HIS A 54 -11.15 2.35 -17.93
N VAL A 55 -10.02 3.08 -17.83
CA VAL A 55 -9.49 3.58 -16.56
C VAL A 55 -9.93 5.00 -16.27
N LYS A 56 -10.38 5.24 -15.06
CA LYS A 56 -10.62 6.56 -14.47
C LYS A 56 -9.71 6.72 -13.26
N VAL A 57 -8.98 7.82 -13.21
CA VAL A 57 -8.05 8.13 -12.11
C VAL A 57 -8.60 9.24 -11.27
N PHE A 58 -8.63 9.05 -9.95
CA PHE A 58 -9.03 10.06 -8.96
C PHE A 58 -7.89 10.28 -7.96
N LEU A 59 -7.71 11.52 -7.52
CA LEU A 59 -6.80 11.86 -6.44
C LEU A 59 -7.59 11.89 -5.13
N ALA A 60 -7.19 11.12 -4.13
CA ALA A 60 -7.90 11.08 -2.85
C ALA A 60 -8.04 12.45 -2.19
N MET A 61 -7.02 13.31 -2.35
CA MET A 61 -7.05 14.69 -1.82
C MET A 61 -8.14 15.55 -2.43
N ASP A 62 -8.47 15.36 -3.71
CA ASP A 62 -9.46 16.18 -4.41
C ASP A 62 -10.90 15.76 -4.09
N GLU A 63 -11.07 14.55 -3.57
CA GLU A 63 -12.36 13.93 -3.31
C GLU A 63 -12.77 13.97 -1.83
N LEU A 64 -11.88 14.37 -0.93
CA LEU A 64 -12.16 14.40 0.50
C LEU A 64 -12.43 15.82 1.00
N PRO A 65 -13.33 16.00 2.00
CA PRO A 65 -13.55 17.27 2.65
C PRO A 65 -12.28 17.80 3.36
N GLU A 66 -12.10 19.13 3.37
CA GLU A 66 -10.91 19.78 3.98
C GLU A 66 -10.71 19.43 5.46
N ASP A 67 -11.78 19.26 6.23
CA ASP A 67 -11.71 18.86 7.63
C ASP A 67 -11.19 17.42 7.80
N VAL A 68 -11.53 16.52 6.87
CA VAL A 68 -11.00 15.14 6.84
C VAL A 68 -9.52 15.15 6.47
N ILE A 69 -9.12 15.96 5.50
CA ILE A 69 -7.71 16.10 5.09
C ILE A 69 -6.88 16.61 6.27
N ARG A 70 -7.33 17.68 6.94
CA ARG A 70 -6.65 18.26 8.09
C ARG A 70 -6.57 17.30 9.27
N ALA A 71 -7.65 16.59 9.60
CA ALA A 71 -7.65 15.60 10.69
C ALA A 71 -6.70 14.42 10.39
N ASN A 72 -6.59 14.04 9.11
CA ASN A 72 -5.62 13.03 8.68
C ASN A 72 -4.19 13.54 8.87
N GLU A 73 -3.87 14.78 8.50
CA GLU A 73 -2.54 15.37 8.65
C GLU A 73 -2.12 15.50 10.12
N GLU A 74 -3.02 15.94 11.00
CA GLU A 74 -2.78 16.01 12.45
C GLU A 74 -2.52 14.61 13.03
N THR A 75 -3.34 13.62 12.67
CA THR A 75 -3.17 12.22 13.10
C THR A 75 -1.86 11.62 12.55
N ALA A 76 -1.53 11.95 11.30
CA ALA A 76 -0.31 11.50 10.64
C ALA A 76 0.95 12.01 11.34
N ALA A 77 0.95 13.26 11.78
CA ALA A 77 2.09 13.85 12.49
C ALA A 77 2.36 13.11 13.81
N VAL A 78 1.32 12.87 14.60
CA VAL A 78 1.43 12.13 15.87
C VAL A 78 1.87 10.69 15.64
N TRP A 79 1.27 10.01 14.68
CA TRP A 79 1.62 8.63 14.35
C TRP A 79 3.07 8.51 13.88
N ARG A 80 3.54 9.45 13.05
CA ARG A 80 4.89 9.47 12.52
C ARG A 80 5.91 9.61 13.67
N GLU A 81 5.70 10.57 14.57
CA GLU A 81 6.54 10.77 15.74
C GLU A 81 6.63 9.50 16.60
N GLN A 82 5.48 8.90 16.91
CA GLN A 82 5.43 7.64 17.66
C GLN A 82 6.19 6.50 16.96
N LYS A 83 6.04 6.38 15.63
CA LYS A 83 6.71 5.32 14.85
C LYS A 83 8.22 5.52 14.76
N ILE A 84 8.70 6.75 14.69
CA ILE A 84 10.12 7.07 14.73
C ILE A 84 10.69 6.64 16.07
N HIS A 85 10.10 7.08 17.16
CA HIS A 85 10.55 6.73 18.51
C HIS A 85 10.56 5.22 18.76
N GLU A 86 9.48 4.51 18.40
CA GLU A 86 9.40 3.05 18.52
C GLU A 86 10.54 2.33 17.76
N ARG A 87 10.89 2.81 16.57
CA ARG A 87 11.98 2.23 15.77
C ARG A 87 13.36 2.54 16.34
N VAL A 88 13.57 3.76 16.83
CA VAL A 88 14.81 4.16 17.51
C VAL A 88 15.02 3.30 18.75
N GLU A 89 14.02 3.19 19.63
CA GLU A 89 14.07 2.32 20.81
C GLU A 89 14.45 0.87 20.46
N LYS A 90 13.74 0.26 19.52
CA LYS A 90 14.04 -1.11 19.07
C LYS A 90 15.48 -1.27 18.55
N ARG A 91 16.02 -0.25 17.91
CA ARG A 91 17.37 -0.26 17.39
C ARG A 91 18.42 -0.15 18.50
N LEU A 92 18.17 0.73 19.47
CA LEU A 92 19.02 0.90 20.67
C LEU A 92 19.03 -0.38 21.52
N ASP A 93 17.88 -1.00 21.78
CA ASP A 93 17.76 -2.28 22.50
C ASP A 93 18.49 -3.41 21.75
N SER A 94 18.43 -3.41 20.42
CA SER A 94 19.16 -4.39 19.62
C SER A 94 20.66 -4.19 19.69
N ALA A 95 21.13 -2.95 19.74
CA ALA A 95 22.55 -2.62 19.91
C ALA A 95 23.04 -3.02 21.30
N GLU A 96 22.24 -2.83 22.34
CA GLU A 96 22.57 -3.29 23.70
C GLU A 96 22.74 -4.80 23.78
N ARG A 97 21.81 -5.56 23.23
CA ARG A 97 21.91 -7.03 23.13
C ARG A 97 23.16 -7.50 22.37
N ARG A 98 23.50 -6.81 21.27
CA ARG A 98 24.71 -7.11 20.50
C ARG A 98 25.99 -6.82 21.30
N ARG A 99 26.02 -5.72 22.08
CA ARG A 99 27.14 -5.43 22.99
C ARG A 99 27.34 -6.48 24.07
N GLU A 100 26.24 -6.99 24.63
CA GLU A 100 26.29 -8.09 25.61
C GLU A 100 26.85 -9.37 24.98
N GLN A 101 26.37 -9.75 23.79
CA GLN A 101 26.86 -10.89 23.04
C GLN A 101 28.34 -10.75 22.68
N ALA A 102 28.76 -9.57 22.21
CA ALA A 102 30.17 -9.29 21.89
C ALA A 102 31.07 -9.44 23.12
N ARG A 103 30.65 -8.95 24.29
CA ARG A 103 31.39 -9.11 25.56
C ARG A 103 31.51 -10.57 26.00
N GLU A 104 30.47 -11.39 25.76
CA GLU A 104 30.49 -12.82 26.04
C GLU A 104 31.45 -13.58 25.11
N MET A 105 31.46 -13.22 23.82
CA MET A 105 32.38 -13.80 22.82
C MET A 105 33.85 -13.45 23.19
N GLU A 106 34.10 -12.19 23.54
CA GLU A 106 35.42 -11.76 23.97
C GLU A 106 35.95 -12.54 25.19
N LYS A 107 35.09 -12.79 26.18
CA LYS A 107 35.42 -13.62 27.34
C LYS A 107 35.78 -15.07 27.00
N LYS A 108 35.22 -15.58 25.89
CA LYS A 108 35.48 -16.93 25.38
C LYS A 108 36.69 -17.00 24.43
N GLY A 109 37.29 -15.84 24.11
CA GLY A 109 38.42 -15.76 23.17
C GLY A 109 38.01 -15.83 21.70
N ASP A 110 36.73 -15.63 21.41
CA ASP A 110 36.17 -15.64 20.03
C ASP A 110 36.33 -14.24 19.38
N SER A 111 36.37 -14.19 18.07
CA SER A 111 36.51 -12.97 17.30
C SER A 111 35.23 -12.10 17.33
N ILE A 112 35.36 -10.82 17.67
CA ILE A 112 34.27 -9.84 17.73
C ILE A 112 33.97 -9.24 16.34
N SER A 113 34.62 -9.68 15.27
CA SER A 113 34.52 -9.09 13.93
C SER A 113 33.13 -9.22 13.23
N LEU A 114 32.12 -9.76 13.95
CA LEU A 114 30.76 -9.95 13.46
C LEU A 114 29.92 -8.66 13.42
N TYR A 115 30.29 -7.62 14.18
CA TYR A 115 29.54 -6.38 14.28
C TYR A 115 30.41 -5.18 13.96
N THR A 116 29.85 -4.22 13.24
CA THR A 116 30.46 -2.91 13.03
C THR A 116 30.32 -2.03 14.27
N ASP A 117 31.16 -1.01 14.42
CA ASP A 117 31.05 -0.05 15.50
C ASP A 117 29.69 0.67 15.50
N LYS A 118 29.19 1.06 14.32
CA LYS A 118 27.86 1.66 14.13
C LYS A 118 26.70 0.74 14.54
N GLU A 119 26.89 -0.57 14.46
CA GLU A 119 25.88 -1.55 14.92
C GLU A 119 25.90 -1.76 16.43
N LEU A 120 27.07 -1.58 17.06
CA LEU A 120 27.25 -1.69 18.50
C LEU A 120 26.92 -0.38 19.23
N HIS A 121 27.23 0.75 18.60
CA HIS A 121 27.11 2.08 19.19
C HIS A 121 26.40 3.07 18.27
N PRO A 122 25.13 2.83 17.90
CA PRO A 122 24.38 3.78 17.10
C PRO A 122 24.12 5.05 17.94
N SER A 123 24.28 6.21 17.31
CA SER A 123 23.85 7.49 17.88
C SER A 123 22.33 7.58 17.79
N GLU A 124 21.67 8.04 18.85
CA GLU A 124 20.23 8.28 18.85
C GLU A 124 19.84 9.34 17.82
N GLU A 125 20.64 10.40 17.68
CA GLU A 125 20.45 11.48 16.72
C GLU A 125 20.52 10.94 15.27
N ASP A 126 21.56 10.14 14.93
CA ASP A 126 21.68 9.52 13.61
C ASP A 126 20.50 8.59 13.30
N LEU A 127 19.98 7.89 14.31
CA LEU A 127 18.81 7.02 14.13
C LEU A 127 17.53 7.81 13.94
N LEU A 128 17.35 8.93 14.62
CA LEU A 128 16.21 9.82 14.43
C LEU A 128 16.19 10.35 12.99
N ASP A 129 17.31 10.90 12.52
CA ASP A 129 17.46 11.42 11.16
C ASP A 129 17.19 10.32 10.11
N GLU A 130 17.78 9.12 10.30
CA GLU A 130 17.58 7.96 9.41
C GLU A 130 16.12 7.55 9.33
N TYR A 131 15.40 7.52 10.45
CA TYR A 131 13.99 7.11 10.45
C TYR A 131 13.05 8.23 10.04
N GLU A 132 13.38 9.49 10.25
CA GLU A 132 12.64 10.62 9.68
C GLU A 132 12.66 10.58 8.16
N GLU A 133 13.80 10.31 7.56
CA GLU A 133 13.93 10.15 6.11
C GLU A 133 13.16 8.91 5.60
N LYS A 134 13.33 7.76 6.27
CA LYS A 134 12.70 6.48 5.84
C LYS A 134 11.19 6.45 5.97
N ILE A 135 10.64 7.03 7.03
CA ILE A 135 9.18 7.07 7.24
C ILE A 135 8.55 8.11 6.33
N GLY A 136 9.33 9.10 5.90
CA GLY A 136 8.91 10.12 4.95
C GLY A 136 7.94 11.13 5.54
N GLN A 137 7.61 12.13 4.73
CA GLN A 137 6.72 13.23 5.14
C GLN A 137 5.27 12.99 4.75
N VAL A 138 5.02 12.01 3.87
CA VAL A 138 3.70 11.74 3.32
C VAL A 138 3.04 10.59 4.06
N TYR A 139 1.91 10.88 4.64
CA TYR A 139 1.05 9.88 5.28
C TYR A 139 -0.19 9.66 4.39
N PRO A 140 -0.44 8.43 3.95
CA PRO A 140 -1.59 8.13 3.13
C PRO A 140 -2.90 8.31 3.91
N PHE A 141 -3.99 8.60 3.21
CA PHE A 141 -5.33 8.49 3.80
C PHE A 141 -5.67 7.05 4.14
N GLY A 142 -5.09 6.14 3.39
CA GLY A 142 -5.18 4.71 3.59
C GLY A 142 -6.18 4.02 2.67
N VAL A 143 -6.00 2.72 2.53
CA VAL A 143 -6.75 1.86 1.61
C VAL A 143 -8.26 1.95 1.78
N SER A 144 -8.74 2.15 3.00
CA SER A 144 -10.18 2.24 3.28
C SER A 144 -10.81 3.50 2.69
N PHE A 145 -10.13 4.65 2.79
CA PHE A 145 -10.58 5.89 2.17
C PHE A 145 -10.59 5.77 0.64
N CYS A 146 -9.51 5.25 0.06
CA CYS A 146 -9.42 5.05 -1.39
C CYS A 146 -10.52 4.11 -1.90
N ARG A 147 -10.80 3.02 -1.19
CA ARG A 147 -11.89 2.10 -1.55
C ARG A 147 -13.26 2.76 -1.44
N ASN A 148 -13.52 3.59 -0.43
CA ASN A 148 -14.78 4.32 -0.29
C ASN A 148 -14.96 5.35 -1.41
N ILE A 149 -13.92 6.13 -1.74
CA ILE A 149 -13.94 7.04 -2.88
C ILE A 149 -14.25 6.25 -4.17
N GLY A 150 -13.55 5.15 -4.40
CA GLY A 150 -13.81 4.29 -5.54
C GLY A 150 -15.24 3.77 -5.60
N LEU A 151 -15.83 3.40 -4.45
CA LEU A 151 -17.24 2.98 -4.36
C LEU A 151 -18.21 4.10 -4.75
N GLU A 152 -17.95 5.34 -4.31
CA GLU A 152 -18.79 6.50 -4.67
C GLU A 152 -18.73 6.82 -6.17
N LYS A 153 -17.60 6.52 -6.81
CA LYS A 153 -17.38 6.75 -8.25
C LYS A 153 -17.82 5.57 -9.12
N ALA A 154 -18.00 4.38 -8.53
CA ALA A 154 -18.38 3.18 -9.25
C ALA A 154 -19.77 3.29 -9.85
N THR A 155 -19.90 2.90 -11.12
CA THR A 155 -21.16 2.91 -11.85
C THR A 155 -21.58 1.52 -12.33
N GLY A 156 -20.75 0.50 -12.08
CA GLY A 156 -21.02 -0.89 -12.44
C GLY A 156 -22.07 -1.57 -11.57
N GLU A 157 -22.70 -2.59 -12.12
CA GLU A 157 -23.66 -3.43 -11.39
C GLU A 157 -22.97 -4.19 -10.24
N TYR A 158 -21.73 -4.61 -10.47
CA TYR A 158 -20.87 -5.25 -9.48
C TYR A 158 -19.64 -4.41 -9.18
N VAL A 159 -19.06 -4.60 -8.01
CA VAL A 159 -17.80 -3.98 -7.60
C VAL A 159 -16.80 -5.07 -7.24
N TYR A 160 -15.56 -4.90 -7.71
CA TYR A 160 -14.43 -5.74 -7.35
C TYR A 160 -13.28 -4.88 -6.81
N PHE A 161 -12.65 -5.30 -5.72
CA PHE A 161 -11.48 -4.63 -5.16
C PHE A 161 -10.23 -5.45 -5.42
N ILE A 162 -9.17 -4.80 -5.86
CA ILE A 162 -7.84 -5.38 -6.02
C ILE A 162 -6.79 -4.36 -5.58
N ASP A 163 -5.76 -4.81 -4.87
CA ASP A 163 -4.65 -3.95 -4.51
C ASP A 163 -3.71 -3.77 -5.71
N CYS A 164 -3.06 -2.61 -5.81
CA CYS A 164 -2.27 -2.24 -7.00
C CYS A 164 -1.02 -3.10 -7.24
N ASP A 165 -0.61 -3.89 -6.26
CA ASP A 165 0.48 -4.86 -6.30
C ASP A 165 0.02 -6.32 -6.48
N ASP A 166 -1.28 -6.53 -6.65
CA ASP A 166 -1.89 -7.82 -6.99
C ASP A 166 -2.19 -7.90 -8.50
N TYR A 167 -2.39 -9.11 -9.02
CA TYR A 167 -2.85 -9.37 -10.38
C TYR A 167 -3.90 -10.49 -10.42
N LEU A 168 -4.73 -10.47 -11.45
CA LEU A 168 -5.78 -11.48 -11.66
C LEU A 168 -5.28 -12.62 -12.55
N MET A 169 -5.53 -13.84 -12.12
CA MET A 169 -5.35 -15.00 -12.99
C MET A 169 -6.39 -15.03 -14.10
N ASP A 170 -6.04 -15.64 -15.24
CA ASP A 170 -6.91 -15.76 -16.41
C ASP A 170 -8.33 -16.24 -16.07
N GLY A 171 -9.32 -15.43 -16.45
CA GLY A 171 -10.72 -15.72 -16.26
C GLY A 171 -11.21 -15.68 -14.80
N ALA A 172 -10.40 -15.25 -13.85
CA ALA A 172 -10.78 -15.23 -12.43
C ALA A 172 -11.98 -14.32 -12.16
N LEU A 173 -11.93 -13.06 -12.61
CA LEU A 173 -13.02 -12.10 -12.43
C LEU A 173 -14.26 -12.51 -13.24
N LYS A 174 -14.06 -13.00 -14.46
CA LYS A 174 -15.15 -13.48 -15.28
C LYS A 174 -15.92 -14.62 -14.61
N ARG A 175 -15.23 -15.60 -14.02
CA ARG A 175 -15.86 -16.69 -13.29
C ARG A 175 -16.66 -16.22 -12.07
N LEU A 176 -16.15 -15.21 -11.36
CA LEU A 176 -16.86 -14.64 -10.23
C LEU A 176 -18.13 -13.93 -10.66
N LEU A 177 -18.09 -13.19 -11.77
CA LEU A 177 -19.27 -12.55 -12.36
C LEU A 177 -20.30 -13.58 -12.86
N ASP A 178 -19.86 -14.56 -13.64
CA ASP A 178 -20.74 -15.62 -14.15
C ASP A 178 -21.43 -16.36 -12.98
N LEU A 179 -20.71 -16.62 -11.90
CA LEU A 179 -21.26 -17.24 -10.70
C LEU A 179 -22.26 -16.33 -9.96
N ALA A 180 -21.95 -15.04 -9.86
CA ALA A 180 -22.85 -14.06 -9.25
C ALA A 180 -24.18 -14.01 -9.99
N GLU A 181 -24.15 -13.99 -11.32
CA GLU A 181 -25.36 -13.99 -12.17
C GLU A 181 -26.13 -15.30 -12.08
N GLU A 182 -25.44 -16.45 -12.25
CA GLU A 182 -26.08 -17.77 -12.19
C GLU A 182 -26.81 -18.01 -10.86
N LYS A 183 -26.19 -17.61 -9.77
CA LYS A 183 -26.74 -17.83 -8.42
C LYS A 183 -27.55 -16.66 -7.88
N GLN A 184 -27.64 -15.54 -8.62
CA GLN A 184 -28.22 -14.29 -8.14
C GLN A 184 -27.61 -13.87 -6.79
N ALA A 185 -26.30 -14.05 -6.68
CA ALA A 185 -25.55 -13.84 -5.43
C ALA A 185 -25.18 -12.36 -5.27
N VAL A 186 -25.36 -11.86 -4.05
CA VAL A 186 -24.92 -10.50 -3.68
C VAL A 186 -23.40 -10.43 -3.57
N MET A 187 -22.74 -11.54 -3.25
CA MET A 187 -21.29 -11.62 -3.10
C MET A 187 -20.77 -12.98 -3.57
N THR A 188 -19.66 -12.94 -4.31
CA THR A 188 -18.88 -14.12 -4.68
C THR A 188 -17.43 -13.95 -4.25
N THR A 189 -16.77 -15.03 -3.84
CA THR A 189 -15.36 -15.02 -3.44
C THR A 189 -14.63 -16.17 -4.11
N GLY A 190 -13.35 -15.93 -4.43
CA GLY A 190 -12.40 -16.94 -4.90
C GLY A 190 -11.37 -17.30 -3.84
N ASN A 191 -10.63 -18.37 -4.06
CA ASN A 191 -9.48 -18.71 -3.23
C ASN A 191 -8.26 -17.87 -3.65
N LYS A 192 -7.50 -17.39 -2.67
CA LYS A 192 -6.13 -16.88 -2.90
C LYS A 192 -5.18 -18.08 -3.02
N TYR A 193 -4.30 -18.02 -4.00
CA TYR A 193 -3.20 -18.97 -4.18
C TYR A 193 -1.87 -18.32 -3.81
#